data_f1a9aaca4fdb4e1ae493f3edfc0bbe3c
#
_entry.id   f1a9aaca4fdb4e1ae493f3edfc0bbe3c
#
_cell.length_a   1.000
_cell.length_b   1.000
_cell.length_c   1.000
_cell.angle_alpha   90.00
_cell.angle_beta   90.00
_cell.angle_gamma   90.00
#
_symmetry.space_group_name_H-M   'P 1'
#
loop_
_entity.id
_entity.type
_entity.pdbx_description
1 polymer ?
#
loop_
_entity_poly.entity_id
_entity_poly.type
_entity_poly.pdbx_seq_one_letter_code
_entity_poly.pdbx_strand_id
1 'polypeptide(L)' 'MQAIHLSTAQAMMLRPDPVDLVIFKSDGSLLHYPSVISLKFDFYAGTRTIKFLRSGEIRTVRDVCISRVNGLEVFL' A
#
# COMPACT_ATOMS: atom_id res chain seq x y z
N MET A 1 -8.27 -17.98 1.02
CA MET A 1 -7.55 -16.70 0.89
C MET A 1 -7.88 -15.84 2.10
N GLN A 2 -6.88 -15.29 2.75
CA GLN A 2 -7.11 -14.43 3.91
C GLN A 2 -7.36 -13.00 3.46
N ALA A 3 -8.25 -12.32 4.17
CA ALA A 3 -8.58 -10.93 3.94
C ALA A 3 -8.41 -10.14 5.24
N ILE A 4 -7.99 -8.89 5.13
CA ILE A 4 -7.81 -8.00 6.28
C ILE A 4 -8.54 -6.69 6.03
N HIS A 5 -9.00 -6.05 7.10
CA HIS A 5 -9.60 -4.73 7.01
C HIS A 5 -8.52 -3.68 6.71
N LEU A 6 -8.91 -2.60 6.02
CA LEU A 6 -7.98 -1.52 5.68
C LEU A 6 -7.24 -0.98 6.91
N SER A 7 -7.91 -0.88 8.07
CA SER A 7 -7.24 -0.41 9.29
C SER A 7 -6.10 -1.32 9.72
N THR A 8 -6.23 -2.63 9.53
CA THR A 8 -5.16 -3.61 9.80
C THR A 8 -4.02 -3.44 8.81
N ALA A 9 -4.34 -3.23 7.53
CA ALA A 9 -3.33 -2.96 6.50
C ALA A 9 -2.56 -1.69 6.82
N GLN A 10 -3.23 -0.64 7.26
CA GLN A 10 -2.57 0.61 7.67
C GLN A 10 -1.62 0.40 8.85
N ALA A 11 -2.02 -0.42 9.83
CA ALA A 11 -1.16 -0.76 10.96
C ALA A 11 0.08 -1.53 10.50
N MET A 12 -0.06 -2.44 9.55
CA MET A 12 1.09 -3.15 8.97
C MET A 12 2.07 -2.21 8.28
N MET A 13 1.55 -1.20 7.59
CA MET A 13 2.38 -0.22 6.86
C MET A 13 3.06 0.79 7.79
N LEU A 14 2.65 0.91 9.06
CA LEU A 14 3.33 1.74 10.05
C LEU A 14 4.66 1.14 10.50
N ARG A 15 4.86 -0.15 10.28
CA ARG A 15 6.10 -0.83 10.68
C ARG A 15 7.23 -0.45 9.73
N PRO A 16 8.49 -0.47 10.21
CA PRO A 16 9.65 -0.16 9.34
C PRO A 16 9.95 -1.27 8.33
N ASP A 17 9.35 -2.44 8.47
CA ASP A 17 9.60 -3.56 7.58
C ASP A 17 8.99 -3.31 6.21
N PRO A 18 9.69 -3.67 5.11
CA PRO A 18 9.13 -3.56 3.77
C PRO A 18 7.90 -4.44 3.59
N VAL A 19 6.96 -3.98 2.78
CA VAL A 19 5.75 -4.73 2.43
C VAL A 19 5.62 -4.80 0.91
N ASP A 20 4.92 -5.82 0.43
CA ASP A 20 4.53 -5.94 -0.96
C ASP A 20 3.10 -5.43 -1.10
N LEU A 21 2.90 -4.46 -1.99
CA LEU A 21 1.58 -3.88 -2.24
C LEU A 21 1.08 -4.26 -3.63
N VAL A 22 -0.22 -4.45 -3.74
CA VAL A 22 -0.92 -4.53 -5.02
C VAL A 22 -1.95 -3.40 -5.03
N ILE A 23 -1.88 -2.55 -6.05
CA ILE A 23 -2.66 -1.31 -6.13
C ILE A 23 -3.59 -1.39 -7.34
N PHE A 24 -4.84 -0.93 -7.18
CA PHE A 24 -5.76 -0.75 -8.31
C PHE A 24 -5.39 0.52 -9.07
N LYS A 25 -5.29 0.39 -10.39
CA LYS A 25 -5.17 1.55 -11.28
C LYS A 25 -6.55 2.11 -11.60
N SER A 26 -6.59 3.31 -12.19
CA SER A 26 -7.85 3.97 -12.57
C SER A 26 -8.66 3.19 -13.60
N ASP A 27 -8.00 2.35 -14.41
CA ASP A 27 -8.67 1.49 -15.40
C ASP A 27 -9.12 0.14 -14.84
N GLY A 28 -8.95 -0.09 -13.53
CA GLY A 28 -9.29 -1.33 -12.87
C GLY A 28 -8.21 -2.40 -12.90
N SER A 29 -7.10 -2.17 -13.60
CA SER A 29 -5.99 -3.13 -13.60
C SER A 29 -5.18 -3.04 -12.31
N LEU A 30 -4.33 -4.03 -12.07
CA LEU A 30 -3.51 -4.11 -10.87
C LEU A 30 -2.05 -3.80 -11.18
N LEU A 31 -1.41 -3.06 -10.25
CA LEU A 31 0.03 -2.83 -10.26
C LEU A 31 0.63 -3.48 -9.02
N HIS A 32 1.72 -4.23 -9.22
CA HIS A 32 2.46 -4.85 -8.13
C HIS A 32 3.65 -3.98 -7.73
N TYR A 33 3.69 -3.57 -6.47
CA TYR A 33 4.75 -2.76 -5.89
C TYR A 33 5.49 -3.58 -4.83
N PRO A 34 6.57 -4.28 -5.21
CA PRO A 34 7.31 -5.12 -4.25
C PRO A 34 8.27 -4.29 -3.41
N SER A 35 8.46 -4.71 -2.15
CA SER A 35 9.47 -4.17 -1.23
C SER A 35 9.39 -2.65 -1.10
N VAL A 36 8.25 -2.16 -0.62
CA VAL A 36 8.04 -0.72 -0.38
C VAL A 36 7.90 -0.45 1.11
N ILE A 37 8.25 0.78 1.52
CA ILE A 37 8.01 1.28 2.87
C ILE A 37 7.13 2.52 2.79
N SER A 38 6.31 2.72 3.82
CA SER A 38 5.49 3.92 3.95
C SER A 38 6.32 5.01 4.63
N LEU A 39 6.45 6.15 3.97
CA LEU A 39 7.20 7.30 4.51
C LEU A 39 6.28 8.26 5.26
N LYS A 40 5.09 8.50 4.73
CA LYS A 40 4.20 9.53 5.22
C LYS A 40 2.76 9.21 4.79
N PHE A 41 1.81 9.50 5.67
CA PHE A 41 0.39 9.39 5.35
C PHE A 41 -0.28 10.75 5.55
N ASP A 42 -0.96 11.23 4.51
CA ASP A 42 -1.77 12.44 4.59
C ASP A 42 -3.21 12.04 4.92
N PHE A 43 -3.60 12.25 6.15
CA PHE A 43 -4.91 11.86 6.65
C PHE A 43 -6.04 12.58 5.91
N TYR A 44 -5.86 13.85 5.59
CA TYR A 44 -6.91 14.65 4.94
C TYR A 44 -7.13 14.25 3.49
N ALA A 45 -6.06 13.97 2.78
CA ALA A 45 -6.13 13.56 1.37
C ALA A 45 -6.36 12.06 1.20
N GLY A 46 -6.13 11.26 2.24
CA GLY A 46 -6.19 9.80 2.16
C GLY A 46 -5.07 9.22 1.32
N THR A 47 -3.96 9.93 1.18
CA THR A 47 -2.83 9.52 0.35
C THR A 47 -1.64 9.12 1.21
N ARG A 48 -0.83 8.22 0.66
CA ARG A 48 0.37 7.70 1.33
C ARG A 48 1.55 7.81 0.40
N THR A 49 2.66 8.34 0.93
CA THR A 49 3.93 8.38 0.19
C THR A 49 4.71 7.12 0.51
N ILE A 50 5.08 6.38 -0.53
CA ILE A 50 5.83 5.14 -0.40
C ILE A 50 7.16 5.25 -1.13
N LYS A 51 8.13 4.46 -0.68
CA LYS A 51 9.44 4.37 -1.30
C LYS A 51 9.72 2.93 -1.70
N PHE A 52 10.13 2.74 -2.96
CA PHE A 52 10.60 1.44 -3.46
C PHE A 52 12.04 1.23 -3.00
N LEU A 53 12.28 0.20 -2.19
CA LEU A 53 13.62 -0.03 -1.66
C LEU A 53 14.62 -0.43 -2.74
N ARG A 54 14.17 -1.10 -3.81
CA ARG A 54 15.04 -1.56 -4.87
C ARG A 54 15.55 -0.44 -5.77
N SER A 55 14.70 0.54 -6.05
CA SER A 55 15.04 1.63 -6.99
C SER A 55 15.24 2.98 -6.29
N GLY A 56 14.76 3.13 -5.05
CA GLY A 56 14.74 4.41 -4.36
C GLY A 56 13.67 5.37 -4.83
N GLU A 57 12.82 4.94 -5.77
CA GLU A 57 11.73 5.77 -6.29
C GLU A 57 10.69 6.04 -5.22
N ILE A 58 10.14 7.26 -5.24
CA ILE A 58 9.09 7.68 -4.30
C ILE A 58 7.81 7.92 -5.10
N ARG A 59 6.69 7.37 -4.61
CA ARG A 59 5.38 7.54 -5.23
C ARG A 59 4.32 7.83 -4.17
N THR A 60 3.23 8.47 -4.61
CA THR A 60 2.06 8.71 -3.78
C THR A 60 0.93 7.81 -4.25
N VAL A 61 0.31 7.10 -3.31
CA VAL A 61 -0.84 6.21 -3.59
C VAL A 61 -1.97 6.55 -2.64
N ARG A 62 -3.21 6.19 -3.03
CA ARG A 62 -4.37 6.32 -2.15
C ARG A 62 -4.57 5.01 -1.40
N ASP A 63 -4.77 5.08 -0.08
CA ASP A 63 -4.96 3.88 0.73
C ASP A 63 -6.18 3.07 0.27
N VAL A 64 -7.25 3.73 -0.17
CA VAL A 64 -8.45 3.02 -0.66
C VAL A 64 -8.22 2.25 -1.96
N CYS A 65 -7.12 2.51 -2.65
CA CYS A 65 -6.74 1.79 -3.87
C CYS A 65 -5.86 0.57 -3.59
N ILE A 66 -5.48 0.34 -2.35
CA ILE A 66 -4.66 -0.83 -1.98
C ILE A 66 -5.53 -2.08 -2.06
N SER A 67 -5.16 -3.01 -2.95
CA SER A 67 -5.86 -4.27 -3.12
C SER A 67 -5.32 -5.36 -2.20
N ARG A 68 -4.00 -5.43 -2.03
CA ARG A 68 -3.34 -6.43 -1.19
C ARG A 68 -2.12 -5.86 -0.51
N VAL A 69 -1.84 -6.39 0.70
CA VAL A 69 -0.62 -6.14 1.45
C VAL A 69 -0.04 -7.50 1.84
N ASN A 70 1.18 -7.79 1.40
CA ASN A 70 1.86 -9.07 1.65
C ASN A 70 1.01 -10.29 1.26
N GLY A 71 0.27 -10.17 0.16
CA GLY A 71 -0.60 -11.24 -0.32
C GLY A 71 -1.96 -11.32 0.38
N LEU A 72 -2.21 -10.49 1.39
CA LEU A 72 -3.49 -10.44 2.09
C LEU A 72 -4.42 -9.45 1.40
N GLU A 73 -5.61 -9.91 1.04
CA GLU A 73 -6.60 -9.07 0.38
C GLU A 73 -7.15 -8.04 1.36
N VAL A 74 -7.24 -6.77 0.92
CA VAL A 74 -7.69 -5.66 1.77
C VAL A 74 -9.14 -5.31 1.43
N PHE A 75 -9.98 -5.18 2.45
CA PHE A 75 -11.36 -4.71 2.30
C PHE A 75 -11.61 -3.47 3.16
N LEU A 76 -12.59 -2.69 2.75
CA LEU A 76 -12.98 -1.45 3.44
C LEU A 76 -14.04 -1.68 4.53
#